data_3039c6b7775316ffe0de53c99d3c2913
#
_entry.id   3039c6b7775316ffe0de53c99d3c2913
#
_cell.length_a   1.000
_cell.length_b   1.000
_cell.length_c   1.000
_cell.angle_alpha   90.00
_cell.angle_beta   90.00
_cell.angle_gamma   90.00
#
_symmetry.space_group_name_H-M   'P 1'
#
loop_
_entity.id
_entity.type
_entity.pdbx_description
1 polymer ?
#
loop_
_entity_poly.entity_id
_entity_poly.type
_entity_poly.pdbx_seq_one_letter_code
_entity_poly.pdbx_strand_id
1 'polypeptide(L)'
;MRNLLALTLLLLSLASAGAQQPMPEPTVAAAAARLQAQDFAGAARILETVTAREPANGRAWRLLGVAYQGAKDFDKALAAYRRALDIEPEAPQVLYNIGTAYALKADANAAFEWLGRARATRKIDMTQIEGDTSLTPLKSDARFRALLPSPADFEHPFVEPVNVIREWDGEAANDQFGWIARAAGDIDRDGVPDIVTSAPTKAIGGAAAGRVYVYSTKTGALLWSVDGHPGDQLGTGVEAAGDANRDGVPDIVASAPGAGKAYVYSGKDGHPLLTLSAERVSDRFGQHVSGLGDVNGDGYADVIVGAPGNGAGGAGAGRAYVYSGKDGRRLLTLTGGAAHDAFGSAVAGSHSRRGTFLIVGAPGAGPRHAGRTYIYKGLSSKPAFVIDADDTGRALGAMFLSTVGDINRDGVPDIYASDFTNTAKGPATGRIYVHSGADGHRLLTLTGEGAGDGFGIGPAAAGDVDGDGFDDLIVGAWQYAGAAVSGGRAYLYSGKDGRLLSTYTCRTPGDTFGFDAVGLGDVDGDGTIDFLVTSAWSGIHGFHSGRMFIISSGVRRR
;
A
#
# COMPACT_ATOMS: atom_id res chain seq x y z
N MET A 1 -68.55 -29.88 17.82
CA MET A 1 -68.72 -31.24 18.39
C MET A 1 -67.33 -31.77 18.71
N ARG A 2 -67.06 -31.83 20.00
CA ARG A 2 -66.49 -32.96 20.76
C ARG A 2 -65.08 -33.39 20.35
N ASN A 3 -64.10 -33.65 21.21
CA ASN A 3 -63.86 -33.61 22.69
C ASN A 3 -62.34 -33.60 22.85
N LEU A 4 -61.77 -32.76 23.69
CA LEU A 4 -61.11 -33.12 24.97
C LEU A 4 -60.50 -34.51 25.10
N LEU A 5 -59.19 -34.58 25.34
CA LEU A 5 -58.61 -35.35 26.43
C LEU A 5 -57.22 -34.84 26.78
N ALA A 6 -57.06 -34.36 28.00
CA ALA A 6 -55.82 -33.99 28.66
C ALA A 6 -55.01 -35.26 29.00
N LEU A 7 -53.69 -35.21 28.83
CA LEU A 7 -52.77 -36.15 29.47
C LEU A 7 -51.60 -35.37 30.06
N THR A 8 -51.64 -35.23 31.36
CA THR A 8 -50.62 -34.68 32.21
C THR A 8 -49.41 -35.61 32.23
N LEU A 9 -48.26 -35.21 31.71
CA LEU A 9 -46.98 -35.90 31.93
C LEU A 9 -46.06 -34.99 32.69
N LEU A 10 -45.80 -35.40 33.91
CA LEU A 10 -44.80 -34.88 34.84
C LEU A 10 -43.42 -35.10 34.21
N LEU A 11 -42.75 -34.05 33.77
CA LEU A 11 -41.35 -34.11 33.42
C LEU A 11 -40.52 -33.55 34.55
N LEU A 12 -39.80 -34.46 35.21
CA LEU A 12 -38.71 -34.14 36.12
C LEU A 12 -37.69 -33.27 35.39
N SER A 13 -37.50 -32.06 35.85
CA SER A 13 -36.39 -31.22 35.49
C SER A 13 -35.09 -31.80 36.08
N LEU A 14 -34.36 -32.56 35.29
CA LEU A 14 -32.93 -32.74 35.51
C LEU A 14 -32.24 -31.43 35.09
N ALA A 15 -31.94 -30.59 36.10
CA ALA A 15 -31.00 -29.52 35.96
C ALA A 15 -29.63 -30.14 35.63
N SER A 16 -29.30 -30.23 34.32
CA SER A 16 -27.92 -30.42 33.94
C SER A 16 -27.18 -29.15 34.34
N ALA A 17 -26.37 -29.28 35.38
CA ALA A 17 -25.32 -28.31 35.70
C ALA A 17 -24.45 -28.19 34.41
N GLY A 18 -24.74 -27.22 33.59
CA GLY A 18 -23.87 -26.85 32.47
C GLY A 18 -22.52 -26.51 33.08
N ALA A 19 -21.54 -27.36 32.86
CA ALA A 19 -20.16 -27.03 33.15
C ALA A 19 -19.90 -25.70 32.42
N GLN A 20 -19.79 -24.60 33.18
CA GLN A 20 -19.31 -23.34 32.69
C GLN A 20 -17.95 -23.64 32.06
N GLN A 21 -17.85 -23.50 30.73
CA GLN A 21 -16.54 -23.53 30.09
C GLN A 21 -15.66 -22.53 30.82
N PRO A 22 -14.47 -22.94 31.27
CA PRO A 22 -13.58 -22.03 31.96
C PRO A 22 -13.40 -20.80 31.05
N MET A 23 -13.70 -19.62 31.60
CA MET A 23 -13.45 -18.37 30.87
C MET A 23 -11.98 -18.41 30.42
N PRO A 24 -11.70 -18.10 29.14
CA PRO A 24 -10.33 -18.11 28.65
C PRO A 24 -9.47 -17.23 29.57
N GLU A 25 -8.30 -17.72 29.95
CA GLU A 25 -7.40 -16.97 30.83
C GLU A 25 -7.23 -15.53 30.32
N PRO A 26 -7.26 -14.53 31.21
CA PRO A 26 -7.07 -13.15 30.85
C PRO A 26 -5.64 -12.96 30.29
N THR A 27 -5.56 -12.62 29.00
CA THR A 27 -4.30 -12.42 28.27
C THR A 27 -4.25 -11.03 27.64
N VAL A 28 -3.03 -10.53 27.41
CA VAL A 28 -2.82 -9.29 26.66
C VAL A 28 -3.44 -9.35 25.26
N ALA A 29 -3.42 -10.50 24.61
CA ALA A 29 -4.02 -10.69 23.29
C ALA A 29 -5.55 -10.56 23.33
N ALA A 30 -6.21 -11.16 24.33
CA ALA A 30 -7.66 -11.03 24.51
C ALA A 30 -8.06 -9.56 24.77
N ALA A 31 -7.28 -8.85 25.57
CA ALA A 31 -7.51 -7.42 25.81
C ALA A 31 -7.31 -6.57 24.54
N ALA A 32 -6.28 -6.87 23.76
CA ALA A 32 -6.04 -6.17 22.49
C ALA A 32 -7.21 -6.34 21.51
N ALA A 33 -7.78 -7.54 21.40
CA ALA A 33 -8.99 -7.78 20.61
C ALA A 33 -10.19 -6.95 21.09
N ARG A 34 -10.36 -6.79 22.42
CA ARG A 34 -11.40 -5.91 22.99
C ARG A 34 -11.17 -4.44 22.66
N LEU A 35 -9.90 -3.98 22.72
CA LEU A 35 -9.56 -2.60 22.33
C LEU A 35 -9.89 -2.34 20.86
N GLN A 36 -9.59 -3.27 19.96
CA GLN A 36 -9.97 -3.18 18.55
C GLN A 36 -11.49 -3.10 18.34
N ALA A 37 -12.26 -3.83 19.15
CA ALA A 37 -13.71 -3.79 19.17
C ALA A 37 -14.28 -2.56 19.92
N GLN A 38 -13.43 -1.64 20.40
CA GLN A 38 -13.77 -0.47 21.22
C GLN A 38 -14.48 -0.82 22.55
N ASP A 39 -14.38 -2.08 23.01
CA ASP A 39 -14.84 -2.50 24.33
C ASP A 39 -13.77 -2.15 25.39
N PHE A 40 -13.64 -0.85 25.66
CA PHE A 40 -12.63 -0.32 26.57
C PHE A 40 -12.79 -0.83 27.99
N ALA A 41 -14.03 -0.94 28.48
CA ALA A 41 -14.32 -1.45 29.81
C ALA A 41 -13.98 -2.95 29.95
N GLY A 42 -14.28 -3.75 28.93
CA GLY A 42 -13.91 -5.17 28.87
C GLY A 42 -12.40 -5.36 28.81
N ALA A 43 -11.71 -4.54 28.01
CA ALA A 43 -10.25 -4.55 27.92
C ALA A 43 -9.59 -4.18 29.25
N ALA A 44 -10.07 -3.13 29.93
CA ALA A 44 -9.53 -2.70 31.22
C ALA A 44 -9.60 -3.82 32.27
N ARG A 45 -10.75 -4.48 32.44
CA ARG A 45 -10.91 -5.61 33.39
C ARG A 45 -9.92 -6.73 33.14
N ILE A 46 -9.69 -7.10 31.89
CA ILE A 46 -8.71 -8.13 31.53
C ILE A 46 -7.30 -7.66 31.90
N LEU A 47 -6.95 -6.41 31.54
CA LEU A 47 -5.60 -5.87 31.77
C LEU A 47 -5.30 -5.60 33.23
N GLU A 48 -6.29 -5.22 34.05
CA GLU A 48 -6.17 -5.15 35.53
C GLU A 48 -5.74 -6.50 36.09
N THR A 49 -6.36 -7.61 35.63
CA THR A 49 -6.00 -8.96 36.06
C THR A 49 -4.59 -9.33 35.59
N VAL A 50 -4.25 -9.00 34.32
CA VAL A 50 -2.91 -9.28 33.77
C VAL A 50 -1.83 -8.51 34.53
N THR A 51 -2.02 -7.19 34.74
CA THR A 51 -1.02 -6.35 35.45
C THR A 51 -0.85 -6.68 36.90
N ALA A 52 -1.90 -7.18 37.56
CA ALA A 52 -1.80 -7.73 38.94
C ALA A 52 -0.97 -9.01 38.99
N ARG A 53 -1.10 -9.88 38.00
CA ARG A 53 -0.34 -11.13 37.88
C ARG A 53 1.09 -10.91 37.38
N GLU A 54 1.25 -9.98 36.47
CA GLU A 54 2.50 -9.69 35.77
C GLU A 54 2.87 -8.19 35.92
N PRO A 55 3.26 -7.73 37.10
CA PRO A 55 3.47 -6.30 37.38
C PRO A 55 4.65 -5.68 36.58
N ALA A 56 5.57 -6.50 36.07
CA ALA A 56 6.67 -6.09 35.21
C ALA A 56 6.32 -6.09 33.72
N ASN A 57 5.07 -6.37 33.32
CA ASN A 57 4.65 -6.39 31.93
C ASN A 57 4.30 -4.94 31.45
N GLY A 58 5.31 -4.21 30.97
CA GLY A 58 5.16 -2.83 30.48
C GLY A 58 4.11 -2.70 29.36
N ARG A 59 4.02 -3.70 28.45
CA ARG A 59 3.00 -3.73 27.41
C ARG A 59 1.57 -3.80 27.99
N ALA A 60 1.36 -4.62 29.02
CA ALA A 60 0.05 -4.73 29.66
C ALA A 60 -0.34 -3.40 30.33
N TRP A 61 0.58 -2.74 31.03
CA TRP A 61 0.34 -1.42 31.63
C TRP A 61 0.03 -0.35 30.58
N ARG A 62 0.77 -0.32 29.46
CA ARG A 62 0.48 0.61 28.35
C ARG A 62 -0.92 0.40 27.78
N LEU A 63 -1.31 -0.85 27.50
CA LEU A 63 -2.64 -1.16 26.98
C LEU A 63 -3.75 -0.87 28.00
N LEU A 64 -3.49 -1.04 29.30
CA LEU A 64 -4.41 -0.64 30.35
C LEU A 64 -4.64 0.87 30.35
N GLY A 65 -3.58 1.65 30.17
CA GLY A 65 -3.70 3.10 29.96
C GLY A 65 -4.57 3.45 28.76
N VAL A 66 -4.39 2.76 27.62
CA VAL A 66 -5.22 2.94 26.41
C VAL A 66 -6.70 2.61 26.68
N ALA A 67 -6.96 1.52 27.41
CA ALA A 67 -8.32 1.12 27.80
C ALA A 67 -9.00 2.18 28.68
N TYR A 68 -8.32 2.69 29.69
CA TYR A 68 -8.84 3.76 30.53
C TYR A 68 -9.03 5.07 29.77
N GLN A 69 -8.10 5.43 28.89
CA GLN A 69 -8.23 6.64 28.05
C GLN A 69 -9.44 6.55 27.14
N GLY A 70 -9.67 5.40 26.49
CA GLY A 70 -10.86 5.15 25.69
C GLY A 70 -12.16 5.17 26.51
N ALA A 71 -12.11 4.73 27.76
CA ALA A 71 -13.22 4.84 28.73
C ALA A 71 -13.35 6.26 29.33
N LYS A 72 -12.51 7.22 28.92
CA LYS A 72 -12.43 8.60 29.43
C LYS A 72 -12.05 8.73 30.92
N ASP A 73 -11.47 7.70 31.49
CA ASP A 73 -10.89 7.73 32.85
C ASP A 73 -9.39 8.14 32.74
N PHE A 74 -9.16 9.42 32.47
CA PHE A 74 -7.82 9.91 32.16
C PHE A 74 -6.85 9.82 33.35
N ASP A 75 -7.33 9.88 34.59
CA ASP A 75 -6.48 9.77 35.78
C ASP A 75 -5.92 8.36 35.93
N LYS A 76 -6.78 7.33 35.76
CA LYS A 76 -6.30 5.95 35.74
C LYS A 76 -5.43 5.66 34.51
N ALA A 77 -5.74 6.25 33.35
CA ALA A 77 -4.90 6.13 32.17
C ALA A 77 -3.48 6.64 32.44
N LEU A 78 -3.34 7.85 32.98
CA LEU A 78 -2.05 8.44 33.34
C LEU A 78 -1.31 7.62 34.40
N ALA A 79 -2.01 7.07 35.39
CA ALA A 79 -1.39 6.18 36.40
C ALA A 79 -0.84 4.91 35.73
N ALA A 80 -1.60 4.26 34.85
CA ALA A 80 -1.15 3.07 34.13
C ALA A 80 0.04 3.36 33.20
N TYR A 81 0.01 4.47 32.46
CA TYR A 81 1.13 4.89 31.61
C TYR A 81 2.40 5.17 32.42
N ARG A 82 2.29 5.81 33.59
CA ARG A 82 3.47 6.02 34.47
C ARG A 82 4.06 4.70 34.91
N ARG A 83 3.23 3.71 35.25
CA ARG A 83 3.72 2.35 35.57
C ARG A 83 4.43 1.70 34.39
N ALA A 84 3.95 1.92 33.16
CA ALA A 84 4.65 1.46 31.98
C ALA A 84 6.02 2.13 31.81
N LEU A 85 6.17 3.44 32.09
CA LEU A 85 7.45 4.17 32.08
C LEU A 85 8.40 3.76 33.20
N ASP A 86 7.88 3.35 34.38
CA ASP A 86 8.73 2.80 35.47
C ASP A 86 9.45 1.52 35.00
N ILE A 87 8.83 0.77 34.07
CA ILE A 87 9.38 -0.48 33.53
C ILE A 87 10.27 -0.21 32.31
N GLU A 88 9.82 0.65 31.41
CA GLU A 88 10.53 1.03 30.18
C GLU A 88 10.64 2.58 30.11
N PRO A 89 11.66 3.16 30.74
CA PRO A 89 11.91 4.60 30.66
C PRO A 89 12.06 5.06 29.21
N GLU A 90 11.45 6.21 28.89
CA GLU A 90 11.48 6.79 27.54
C GLU A 90 10.80 5.94 26.44
N ALA A 91 9.90 5.00 26.82
CA ALA A 91 9.07 4.25 25.86
C ALA A 91 8.28 5.24 24.97
N PRO A 92 8.59 5.38 23.67
CA PRO A 92 8.10 6.50 22.85
C PRO A 92 6.58 6.57 22.80
N GLN A 93 5.94 5.42 22.59
CA GLN A 93 4.48 5.33 22.50
C GLN A 93 3.78 5.66 23.83
N VAL A 94 4.43 5.39 24.96
CA VAL A 94 3.88 5.72 26.29
C VAL A 94 3.98 7.24 26.52
N LEU A 95 5.11 7.86 26.17
CA LEU A 95 5.26 9.32 26.22
C LEU A 95 4.20 10.02 25.38
N TYR A 96 3.96 9.54 24.15
CA TYR A 96 2.93 10.05 23.26
C TYR A 96 1.53 9.92 23.89
N ASN A 97 1.19 8.73 24.39
CA ASN A 97 -0.12 8.47 24.99
C ASN A 97 -0.37 9.33 26.26
N ILE A 98 0.66 9.61 27.05
CA ILE A 98 0.54 10.55 28.18
C ILE A 98 0.21 11.95 27.66
N GLY A 99 0.90 12.40 26.62
CA GLY A 99 0.62 13.68 25.97
C GLY A 99 -0.84 13.79 25.46
N THR A 100 -1.35 12.74 24.80
CA THR A 100 -2.75 12.72 24.33
C THR A 100 -3.75 12.67 25.48
N ALA A 101 -3.44 11.96 26.57
CA ALA A 101 -4.29 11.93 27.77
C ALA A 101 -4.39 13.32 28.43
N TYR A 102 -3.30 14.06 28.51
CA TYR A 102 -3.32 15.44 29.02
C TYR A 102 -4.06 16.39 28.08
N ALA A 103 -3.92 16.23 26.75
CA ALA A 103 -4.67 17.00 25.78
C ALA A 103 -6.19 16.81 25.96
N LEU A 104 -6.65 15.57 26.15
CA LEU A 104 -8.04 15.26 26.43
C LEU A 104 -8.53 15.77 27.79
N LYS A 105 -7.63 15.95 28.77
CA LYS A 105 -7.90 16.61 30.06
C LYS A 105 -7.90 18.13 29.97
N ALA A 106 -7.65 18.69 28.80
CA ALA A 106 -7.47 20.14 28.58
C ALA A 106 -6.27 20.76 29.33
N ASP A 107 -5.27 19.97 29.70
CA ASP A 107 -4.00 20.44 30.24
C ASP A 107 -2.97 20.56 29.09
N ALA A 108 -3.05 21.66 28.34
CA ALA A 108 -2.19 21.89 27.19
C ALA A 108 -0.70 21.93 27.55
N ASN A 109 -0.33 22.47 28.72
CA ASN A 109 1.08 22.60 29.11
C ASN A 109 1.70 21.23 29.33
N ALA A 110 1.09 20.37 30.13
CA ALA A 110 1.55 19.00 30.32
C ALA A 110 1.51 18.21 29.01
N ALA A 111 0.47 18.39 28.18
CA ALA A 111 0.40 17.72 26.89
C ALA A 111 1.60 18.04 25.98
N PHE A 112 1.95 19.32 25.82
CA PHE A 112 3.11 19.73 25.00
C PHE A 112 4.44 19.27 25.59
N GLU A 113 4.61 19.24 26.90
CA GLU A 113 5.80 18.69 27.55
C GLU A 113 6.02 17.22 27.15
N TRP A 114 5.00 16.39 27.33
CA TRP A 114 5.08 14.95 27.05
C TRP A 114 5.20 14.64 25.55
N LEU A 115 4.47 15.36 24.69
CA LEU A 115 4.60 15.23 23.24
C LEU A 115 5.99 15.68 22.75
N GLY A 116 6.57 16.70 23.36
CA GLY A 116 7.95 17.13 23.09
C GLY A 116 8.96 16.05 23.45
N ARG A 117 8.78 15.36 24.59
CA ARG A 117 9.61 14.21 24.96
C ARG A 117 9.45 13.06 23.96
N ALA A 118 8.21 12.73 23.56
CA ALA A 118 7.95 11.71 22.55
C ALA A 118 8.66 12.03 21.24
N ARG A 119 8.57 13.27 20.74
CA ARG A 119 9.28 13.76 19.54
C ARG A 119 10.81 13.62 19.68
N ALA A 120 11.36 13.96 20.84
CA ALA A 120 12.81 13.91 21.09
C ALA A 120 13.38 12.48 20.97
N THR A 121 12.56 11.43 21.16
CA THR A 121 12.99 10.05 20.96
C THR A 121 13.30 9.73 19.50
N ARG A 122 12.78 10.50 18.53
CA ARG A 122 12.82 10.25 17.08
C ARG A 122 12.26 8.90 16.67
N LYS A 123 11.43 8.27 17.52
CA LYS A 123 10.80 6.94 17.31
C LYS A 123 9.28 7.04 17.21
N ILE A 124 8.71 8.22 17.14
CA ILE A 124 7.31 8.50 16.86
C ILE A 124 7.23 9.31 15.57
N ASP A 125 6.39 8.89 14.67
CA ASP A 125 6.05 9.64 13.48
C ASP A 125 5.13 10.81 13.88
N MET A 126 5.72 11.99 13.98
CA MET A 126 5.01 13.21 14.37
C MET A 126 4.20 13.81 13.21
N THR A 127 4.31 13.31 12.00
CA THR A 127 3.45 13.77 10.89
C THR A 127 2.00 13.34 11.11
N GLN A 128 1.78 12.22 11.81
CA GLN A 128 0.44 11.68 12.10
C GLN A 128 -0.36 12.49 13.11
N ILE A 129 0.26 13.40 13.89
CA ILE A 129 -0.44 14.13 14.96
C ILE A 129 -1.53 15.07 14.43
N GLU A 130 -1.43 15.52 13.19
CA GLU A 130 -2.49 16.33 12.55
C GLU A 130 -3.78 15.51 12.33
N GLY A 131 -3.66 14.20 12.09
CA GLY A 131 -4.78 13.27 11.98
C GLY A 131 -5.34 12.79 13.34
N ASP A 132 -4.60 12.94 14.45
CA ASP A 132 -5.03 12.45 15.76
C ASP A 132 -6.11 13.34 16.37
N THR A 133 -7.32 12.78 16.49
CA THR A 133 -8.48 13.45 17.07
C THR A 133 -8.31 13.74 18.56
N SER A 134 -7.48 12.96 19.28
CA SER A 134 -7.16 13.20 20.70
C SER A 134 -6.41 14.51 20.93
N LEU A 135 -5.74 15.01 19.89
CA LEU A 135 -4.96 16.25 19.91
C LEU A 135 -5.75 17.46 19.36
N THR A 136 -7.00 17.28 18.96
CA THR A 136 -7.85 18.38 18.47
C THR A 136 -7.85 19.61 19.39
N PRO A 137 -7.87 19.47 20.73
CA PRO A 137 -7.82 20.65 21.62
C PRO A 137 -6.53 21.48 21.52
N LEU A 138 -5.44 20.89 20.98
CA LEU A 138 -4.14 21.55 20.87
C LEU A 138 -3.88 22.19 19.50
N LYS A 139 -4.65 21.85 18.46
CA LYS A 139 -4.34 22.25 17.07
C LYS A 139 -4.32 23.74 16.83
N SER A 140 -5.05 24.52 17.61
CA SER A 140 -5.07 25.99 17.54
C SER A 140 -3.92 26.67 18.30
N ASP A 141 -3.17 25.94 19.13
CA ASP A 141 -2.02 26.46 19.88
C ASP A 141 -0.79 26.53 18.96
N ALA A 142 -0.09 27.67 18.96
CA ALA A 142 1.11 27.87 18.13
C ALA A 142 2.20 26.80 18.36
N ARG A 143 2.28 26.23 19.58
CA ARG A 143 3.23 25.16 19.95
C ARG A 143 2.96 23.86 19.19
N PHE A 144 1.75 23.63 18.68
CA PHE A 144 1.42 22.44 17.93
C PHE A 144 2.27 22.30 16.67
N ARG A 145 2.50 23.43 15.96
CA ARG A 145 3.36 23.45 14.78
C ARG A 145 4.81 23.06 15.08
N ALA A 146 5.31 23.39 16.28
CA ALA A 146 6.66 23.02 16.67
C ALA A 146 6.86 21.51 16.92
N LEU A 147 5.78 20.74 17.03
CA LEU A 147 5.82 19.27 17.12
C LEU A 147 5.95 18.60 15.75
N LEU A 148 5.50 19.25 14.68
CA LEU A 148 5.58 18.72 13.32
C LEU A 148 7.02 18.78 12.78
N PRO A 149 7.36 17.99 11.75
CA PRO A 149 8.60 18.17 11.01
C PRO A 149 8.71 19.61 10.48
N SER A 150 9.90 20.16 10.49
CA SER A 150 10.21 21.46 9.93
C SER A 150 10.59 21.32 8.45
N PRO A 151 10.53 22.38 7.62
CA PRO A 151 11.03 22.33 6.26
C PRO A 151 12.47 21.79 6.15
N ALA A 152 13.34 22.12 7.12
CA ALA A 152 14.73 21.63 7.18
C ALA A 152 14.82 20.08 7.30
N ASP A 153 13.81 19.43 7.84
CA ASP A 153 13.79 17.96 7.94
C ASP A 153 13.59 17.30 6.54
N PHE A 154 13.14 18.06 5.54
CA PHE A 154 12.90 17.61 4.17
C PHE A 154 13.99 18.03 3.17
N GLU A 155 14.87 18.99 3.51
CA GLU A 155 15.89 19.54 2.58
C GLU A 155 16.95 18.50 2.16
N HIS A 156 17.32 17.58 3.06
CA HIS A 156 18.33 16.55 2.82
C HIS A 156 17.81 15.18 3.27
N PRO A 157 16.85 14.59 2.55
CA PRO A 157 16.10 13.46 3.06
C PRO A 157 16.89 12.14 3.10
N PHE A 158 18.05 12.03 2.45
CA PHE A 158 18.76 10.77 2.31
C PHE A 158 19.95 10.61 3.26
N VAL A 159 20.19 9.36 3.68
CA VAL A 159 21.37 8.96 4.46
C VAL A 159 22.58 8.81 3.55
N GLU A 160 22.40 8.09 2.46
CA GLU A 160 23.40 7.89 1.42
C GLU A 160 23.51 9.15 0.53
N PRO A 161 24.65 9.38 -0.13
CA PRO A 161 24.75 10.44 -1.13
C PRO A 161 23.92 10.06 -2.37
N VAL A 162 22.68 10.54 -2.41
CA VAL A 162 21.75 10.32 -3.53
C VAL A 162 21.73 11.56 -4.42
N ASN A 163 21.96 11.37 -5.72
CA ASN A 163 21.74 12.42 -6.71
C ASN A 163 20.24 12.50 -7.02
N VAL A 164 19.58 13.56 -6.55
CA VAL A 164 18.18 13.86 -6.87
C VAL A 164 18.14 14.70 -8.13
N ILE A 165 17.63 14.13 -9.22
CA ILE A 165 17.50 14.78 -10.53
C ILE A 165 16.28 15.69 -10.53
N ARG A 166 15.16 15.20 -9.98
CA ARG A 166 13.88 15.92 -9.89
C ARG A 166 13.14 15.57 -8.61
N GLU A 167 12.31 16.51 -8.20
CA GLU A 167 11.41 16.36 -7.05
C GLU A 167 10.10 17.10 -7.33
N TRP A 168 8.99 16.51 -6.88
CA TRP A 168 7.66 17.12 -6.90
C TRP A 168 6.96 16.84 -5.58
N ASP A 169 6.26 17.83 -5.09
CA ASP A 169 5.52 17.78 -3.83
C ASP A 169 4.01 17.85 -4.06
N GLY A 170 3.25 17.16 -3.20
CA GLY A 170 1.80 17.29 -3.17
C GLY A 170 1.38 18.70 -2.72
N GLU A 171 0.24 19.17 -3.22
CA GLU A 171 -0.18 20.57 -3.05
C GLU A 171 -0.75 20.85 -1.65
N ALA A 172 -1.41 19.87 -1.02
CA ALA A 172 -2.09 20.04 0.25
C ALA A 172 -2.13 18.76 1.09
N ALA A 173 -2.42 18.93 2.38
CA ALA A 173 -2.64 17.80 3.30
C ALA A 173 -3.72 16.85 2.79
N ASN A 174 -3.50 15.56 2.96
CA ASN A 174 -4.34 14.44 2.52
C ASN A 174 -4.48 14.28 1.01
N ASP A 175 -3.66 14.90 0.18
CA ASP A 175 -3.66 14.69 -1.27
C ASP A 175 -3.16 13.29 -1.63
N GLN A 176 -2.20 12.74 -0.86
CA GLN A 176 -1.49 11.49 -1.15
C GLN A 176 -0.85 11.51 -2.55
N PHE A 177 -0.23 12.63 -2.92
CA PHE A 177 0.48 12.76 -4.18
C PHE A 177 1.63 11.76 -4.27
N GLY A 178 1.78 11.12 -5.44
CA GLY A 178 2.71 10.00 -5.58
C GLY A 178 2.15 8.67 -5.07
N TRP A 179 0.81 8.54 -4.92
CA TRP A 179 0.16 7.28 -4.51
C TRP A 179 0.53 6.12 -5.45
N ILE A 180 0.46 6.33 -6.74
CA ILE A 180 1.02 5.49 -7.78
C ILE A 180 1.80 6.40 -8.73
N ALA A 181 2.99 5.95 -9.16
CA ALA A 181 3.77 6.65 -10.17
C ALA A 181 4.42 5.66 -11.15
N ARG A 182 4.29 5.92 -12.44
CA ARG A 182 4.72 5.02 -13.53
C ARG A 182 5.42 5.78 -14.64
N ALA A 183 6.31 5.07 -15.35
CA ALA A 183 6.77 5.53 -16.65
C ALA A 183 5.60 5.55 -17.62
N ALA A 184 5.35 6.68 -18.26
CA ALA A 184 4.23 6.90 -19.19
C ALA A 184 4.64 6.76 -20.67
N GLY A 185 5.94 6.62 -20.94
CA GLY A 185 6.53 6.73 -22.26
C GLY A 185 6.78 8.19 -22.65
N ASP A 186 7.33 8.44 -23.80
CA ASP A 186 7.66 9.78 -24.32
C ASP A 186 6.39 10.47 -24.86
N ILE A 187 5.70 11.19 -23.99
CA ILE A 187 4.40 11.83 -24.28
C ILE A 187 4.59 13.15 -25.04
N ASP A 188 5.58 13.95 -24.67
CA ASP A 188 5.84 15.25 -25.27
C ASP A 188 6.81 15.18 -26.49
N ARG A 189 7.31 13.97 -26.77
CA ARG A 189 8.21 13.65 -27.91
C ARG A 189 9.57 14.35 -27.83
N ASP A 190 10.09 14.50 -26.63
CA ASP A 190 11.40 15.10 -26.38
C ASP A 190 12.55 14.09 -26.31
N GLY A 191 12.25 12.81 -26.52
CA GLY A 191 13.16 11.68 -26.55
C GLY A 191 13.44 11.03 -25.17
N VAL A 192 12.78 11.50 -24.11
CA VAL A 192 12.91 10.98 -22.74
C VAL A 192 11.55 10.47 -22.25
N PRO A 193 11.45 9.31 -21.59
CA PRO A 193 10.19 8.83 -21.05
C PRO A 193 9.63 9.78 -19.99
N ASP A 194 8.35 10.11 -20.08
CA ASP A 194 7.60 10.91 -19.13
C ASP A 194 6.98 10.07 -18.03
N ILE A 195 6.37 10.70 -17.03
CA ILE A 195 5.77 10.03 -15.90
C ILE A 195 4.31 10.41 -15.70
N VAL A 196 3.53 9.43 -15.26
CA VAL A 196 2.18 9.63 -14.75
C VAL A 196 2.15 9.35 -13.26
N THR A 197 1.44 10.18 -12.51
CA THR A 197 1.21 9.98 -11.06
C THR A 197 -0.18 10.42 -10.64
N SER A 198 -0.53 10.15 -9.40
CA SER A 198 -1.86 10.43 -8.88
C SER A 198 -1.87 10.96 -7.45
N ALA A 199 -2.98 11.60 -7.11
CA ALA A 199 -3.36 12.04 -5.78
C ALA A 199 -4.83 11.66 -5.53
N PRO A 200 -5.15 10.38 -5.22
CA PRO A 200 -6.53 9.86 -5.25
C PRO A 200 -7.43 10.44 -4.16
N THR A 201 -6.87 10.97 -3.10
CA THR A 201 -7.63 11.58 -2.00
C THR A 201 -7.72 13.09 -2.07
N LYS A 202 -7.13 13.70 -3.12
CA LYS A 202 -7.20 15.15 -3.34
C LYS A 202 -8.62 15.68 -3.32
N ALA A 203 -8.83 16.75 -2.53
CA ALA A 203 -10.14 17.38 -2.40
C ALA A 203 -10.35 18.45 -3.48
N ILE A 204 -11.26 18.19 -4.43
CA ILE A 204 -11.64 19.11 -5.50
C ILE A 204 -13.14 19.20 -5.53
N GLY A 205 -13.71 20.35 -5.16
CA GLY A 205 -15.16 20.50 -5.05
C GLY A 205 -15.84 19.59 -4.02
N GLY A 206 -15.07 18.81 -3.28
CA GLY A 206 -15.51 17.87 -2.25
C GLY A 206 -14.42 16.85 -1.93
N ALA A 207 -14.62 16.03 -0.90
CA ALA A 207 -13.63 15.08 -0.41
C ALA A 207 -13.32 13.98 -1.44
N ALA A 208 -12.04 13.58 -1.52
CA ALA A 208 -11.54 12.45 -2.29
C ALA A 208 -12.03 12.43 -3.75
N ALA A 209 -11.98 13.57 -4.45
CA ALA A 209 -12.24 13.64 -5.88
C ALA A 209 -11.14 12.91 -6.66
N GLY A 210 -9.91 13.15 -6.26
CA GLY A 210 -8.70 12.63 -6.87
C GLY A 210 -8.26 13.40 -8.12
N ARG A 211 -6.97 13.30 -8.42
CA ARG A 211 -6.35 13.92 -9.62
C ARG A 211 -5.26 13.01 -10.19
N VAL A 212 -5.18 12.95 -11.49
CA VAL A 212 -4.09 12.35 -12.26
C VAL A 212 -3.25 13.46 -12.86
N TYR A 213 -1.92 13.29 -12.87
CA TYR A 213 -0.96 14.23 -13.40
C TYR A 213 -0.02 13.51 -14.36
N VAL A 214 0.39 14.19 -15.43
CA VAL A 214 1.49 13.76 -16.31
C VAL A 214 2.54 14.86 -16.34
N TYR A 215 3.78 14.48 -16.08
CA TYR A 215 4.93 15.39 -16.05
C TYR A 215 5.99 14.97 -17.06
N SER A 216 6.61 15.96 -17.71
CA SER A 216 7.85 15.75 -18.43
C SER A 216 8.99 15.47 -17.44
N THR A 217 9.68 14.35 -17.59
CA THR A 217 10.84 14.04 -16.76
C THR A 217 12.03 14.91 -17.08
N LYS A 218 12.21 15.27 -18.36
CA LYS A 218 13.31 16.12 -18.82
C LYS A 218 13.23 17.53 -18.27
N THR A 219 12.05 18.15 -18.31
CA THR A 219 11.87 19.55 -17.91
C THR A 219 11.32 19.71 -16.49
N GLY A 220 10.66 18.69 -15.94
CA GLY A 220 9.91 18.75 -14.69
C GLY A 220 8.54 19.40 -14.82
N ALA A 221 8.14 19.85 -16.02
CA ALA A 221 6.90 20.56 -16.26
C ALA A 221 5.67 19.64 -16.19
N LEU A 222 4.58 20.16 -15.64
CA LEU A 222 3.27 19.52 -15.76
C LEU A 222 2.81 19.63 -17.22
N LEU A 223 2.62 18.50 -17.89
CA LEU A 223 2.09 18.46 -19.27
C LEU A 223 0.56 18.64 -19.24
N TRP A 224 -0.11 17.87 -18.42
CA TRP A 224 -1.54 18.00 -18.17
C TRP A 224 -1.97 17.33 -16.84
N SER A 225 -3.16 17.65 -16.39
CA SER A 225 -3.81 16.96 -15.27
C SER A 225 -5.32 16.85 -15.49
N VAL A 226 -5.94 15.83 -14.87
CA VAL A 226 -7.39 15.59 -14.91
C VAL A 226 -7.92 15.39 -13.49
N ASP A 227 -9.02 16.07 -13.20
CA ASP A 227 -9.73 16.00 -11.92
C ASP A 227 -10.87 15.00 -11.95
N GLY A 228 -11.05 14.26 -10.85
CA GLY A 228 -12.25 13.47 -10.58
C GLY A 228 -13.38 14.33 -10.01
N HIS A 229 -14.56 13.73 -9.82
CA HIS A 229 -15.67 14.33 -9.08
C HIS A 229 -15.59 13.93 -7.59
N PRO A 230 -16.26 14.67 -6.70
CA PRO A 230 -16.29 14.35 -5.28
C PRO A 230 -16.65 12.87 -5.01
N GLY A 231 -15.77 12.14 -4.32
CA GLY A 231 -15.92 10.74 -4.00
C GLY A 231 -15.46 9.74 -5.06
N ASP A 232 -15.06 10.19 -6.24
CA ASP A 232 -14.62 9.31 -7.35
C ASP A 232 -13.31 8.58 -7.03
N GLN A 233 -12.41 9.20 -6.26
CA GLN A 233 -11.06 8.71 -5.99
C GLN A 233 -10.27 8.45 -7.28
N LEU A 234 -10.35 9.38 -8.25
CA LEU A 234 -9.63 9.27 -9.51
C LEU A 234 -8.12 9.16 -9.26
N GLY A 235 -7.49 8.17 -9.90
CA GLY A 235 -6.07 7.88 -9.73
C GLY A 235 -5.77 6.86 -8.62
N THR A 236 -6.76 6.12 -8.09
CA THR A 236 -6.51 4.98 -7.18
C THR A 236 -5.61 3.95 -7.86
N GLY A 237 -5.80 3.67 -9.14
CA GLY A 237 -4.87 2.99 -10.02
C GLY A 237 -4.57 3.89 -11.22
N VAL A 238 -3.32 3.94 -11.63
CA VAL A 238 -2.87 4.66 -12.83
C VAL A 238 -1.68 3.94 -13.46
N GLU A 239 -1.67 3.86 -14.81
CA GLU A 239 -0.63 3.16 -15.57
C GLU A 239 -0.58 3.72 -17.00
N ALA A 240 0.55 3.50 -17.71
CA ALA A 240 0.59 3.66 -19.16
C ALA A 240 -0.33 2.64 -19.83
N ALA A 241 -1.25 3.09 -20.68
CA ALA A 241 -2.12 2.18 -21.45
C ALA A 241 -1.43 1.67 -22.73
N GLY A 242 -0.42 2.37 -23.23
CA GLY A 242 0.09 2.29 -24.58
C GLY A 242 -0.73 3.17 -25.53
N ASP A 243 -0.47 3.12 -26.83
CA ASP A 243 -1.18 3.92 -27.84
C ASP A 243 -2.56 3.29 -28.14
N ALA A 244 -3.58 3.73 -27.43
CA ALA A 244 -4.96 3.20 -27.52
C ALA A 244 -5.80 3.94 -28.58
N ASN A 245 -5.29 5.02 -29.18
CA ASN A 245 -5.98 5.80 -30.22
C ASN A 245 -5.23 5.84 -31.56
N ARG A 246 -4.00 5.31 -31.62
CA ARG A 246 -3.11 5.26 -32.76
C ARG A 246 -2.63 6.64 -33.26
N ASP A 247 -2.42 7.57 -32.32
CA ASP A 247 -1.85 8.88 -32.66
C ASP A 247 -0.32 8.95 -32.48
N GLY A 248 0.28 7.84 -32.05
CA GLY A 248 1.70 7.66 -31.82
C GLY A 248 2.20 8.26 -30.51
N VAL A 249 1.32 8.62 -29.59
CA VAL A 249 1.61 9.03 -28.21
C VAL A 249 1.05 7.97 -27.26
N PRO A 250 1.80 7.50 -26.27
CA PRO A 250 1.26 6.58 -25.26
C PRO A 250 0.13 7.23 -24.46
N ASP A 251 -0.99 6.51 -24.29
CA ASP A 251 -2.16 6.94 -23.52
C ASP A 251 -2.10 6.45 -22.08
N ILE A 252 -2.99 6.97 -21.22
CA ILE A 252 -3.00 6.70 -19.78
C ILE A 252 -4.31 6.01 -19.38
N VAL A 253 -4.21 4.88 -18.67
CA VAL A 253 -5.36 4.30 -17.99
C VAL A 253 -5.38 4.75 -16.54
N ALA A 254 -6.52 5.25 -16.05
CA ALA A 254 -6.72 5.66 -14.67
C ALA A 254 -8.08 5.21 -14.14
N SER A 255 -8.13 4.86 -12.87
CA SER A 255 -9.34 4.35 -12.23
C SER A 255 -9.96 5.34 -11.25
N ALA A 256 -11.27 5.22 -11.09
CA ALA A 256 -12.11 5.96 -10.17
C ALA A 256 -13.08 4.99 -9.47
N PRO A 257 -12.58 4.16 -8.53
CA PRO A 257 -13.37 3.09 -7.93
C PRO A 257 -14.56 3.58 -7.10
N GLY A 258 -14.52 4.82 -6.58
CA GLY A 258 -15.65 5.45 -5.92
C GLY A 258 -16.84 5.66 -6.87
N ALA A 259 -16.57 5.94 -8.14
CA ALA A 259 -17.57 6.01 -9.21
C ALA A 259 -17.84 4.64 -9.87
N GLY A 260 -17.07 3.60 -9.55
CA GLY A 260 -17.11 2.32 -10.26
C GLY A 260 -16.69 2.44 -11.73
N LYS A 261 -15.67 3.25 -12.02
CA LYS A 261 -15.21 3.55 -13.38
C LYS A 261 -13.71 3.39 -13.55
N ALA A 262 -13.30 3.19 -14.78
CA ALA A 262 -11.93 3.39 -15.25
C ALA A 262 -11.99 4.15 -16.59
N TYR A 263 -10.97 4.94 -16.84
CA TYR A 263 -10.87 5.78 -18.03
C TYR A 263 -9.58 5.48 -18.78
N VAL A 264 -9.61 5.60 -20.11
CA VAL A 264 -8.40 5.77 -20.89
C VAL A 264 -8.38 7.23 -21.36
N TYR A 265 -7.30 7.93 -21.04
CA TYR A 265 -7.07 9.33 -21.40
C TYR A 265 -6.01 9.42 -22.48
N SER A 266 -6.20 10.32 -23.44
CA SER A 266 -5.17 10.66 -24.41
C SER A 266 -3.91 11.16 -23.71
N GLY A 267 -2.76 10.54 -23.99
CA GLY A 267 -1.48 11.00 -23.48
C GLY A 267 -1.15 12.42 -23.89
N LYS A 268 -1.57 12.82 -25.08
CA LYS A 268 -1.26 14.12 -25.66
C LYS A 268 -1.82 15.30 -24.87
N ASP A 269 -3.04 15.20 -24.32
CA ASP A 269 -3.77 16.34 -23.74
C ASP A 269 -4.73 15.97 -22.58
N GLY A 270 -4.78 14.69 -22.17
CA GLY A 270 -5.59 14.24 -21.06
C GLY A 270 -7.10 14.17 -21.34
N HIS A 271 -7.57 14.34 -22.59
CA HIS A 271 -9.00 14.16 -22.84
C HIS A 271 -9.41 12.68 -22.77
N PRO A 272 -10.63 12.35 -22.30
CA PRO A 272 -11.05 10.96 -22.17
C PRO A 272 -11.33 10.33 -23.52
N LEU A 273 -10.63 9.21 -23.82
CA LEU A 273 -10.86 8.37 -25.01
C LEU A 273 -11.95 7.33 -24.73
N LEU A 274 -11.86 6.64 -23.58
CA LEU A 274 -12.80 5.60 -23.19
C LEU A 274 -13.24 5.78 -21.74
N THR A 275 -14.50 5.38 -21.47
CA THR A 275 -15.05 5.22 -20.13
C THR A 275 -15.54 3.79 -19.95
N LEU A 276 -14.91 3.06 -19.03
CA LEU A 276 -15.25 1.70 -18.67
C LEU A 276 -16.02 1.72 -17.36
N SER A 277 -17.05 0.87 -17.22
CA SER A 277 -17.94 0.90 -16.06
C SER A 277 -18.08 -0.46 -15.40
N ALA A 278 -18.20 -0.44 -14.07
CA ALA A 278 -18.51 -1.60 -13.25
C ALA A 278 -19.86 -2.22 -13.60
N GLU A 279 -20.02 -3.51 -13.36
CA GLU A 279 -21.34 -4.17 -13.35
C GLU A 279 -22.16 -3.64 -12.15
N ARG A 280 -21.51 -3.37 -11.02
CA ARG A 280 -22.07 -2.72 -9.81
C ARG A 280 -20.98 -1.87 -9.15
N VAL A 281 -21.35 -0.74 -8.57
CA VAL A 281 -20.39 0.12 -7.84
C VAL A 281 -19.73 -0.63 -6.68
N SER A 282 -20.46 -1.52 -6.01
CA SER A 282 -19.93 -2.36 -4.92
C SER A 282 -18.84 -3.35 -5.34
N ASP A 283 -18.66 -3.58 -6.63
CA ASP A 283 -17.65 -4.52 -7.16
C ASP A 283 -16.21 -4.01 -6.99
N ARG A 284 -16.03 -2.75 -6.58
CA ARG A 284 -14.72 -2.09 -6.48
C ARG A 284 -13.94 -2.14 -7.80
N PHE A 285 -14.66 -1.97 -8.92
CA PHE A 285 -14.10 -1.92 -10.25
C PHE A 285 -13.11 -0.74 -10.37
N GLY A 286 -11.94 -1.01 -10.91
CA GLY A 286 -10.86 -0.04 -10.92
C GLY A 286 -10.02 -0.02 -9.63
N GLN A 287 -10.14 -1.02 -8.74
CA GLN A 287 -9.23 -1.13 -7.60
C GLN A 287 -7.76 -1.14 -8.06
N HIS A 288 -7.48 -1.78 -9.17
CA HIS A 288 -6.21 -1.72 -9.89
C HIS A 288 -6.46 -1.76 -11.39
N VAL A 289 -5.59 -1.12 -12.18
CA VAL A 289 -5.63 -1.09 -13.65
C VAL A 289 -4.22 -1.27 -14.20
N SER A 290 -4.11 -1.77 -15.43
CA SER A 290 -2.83 -1.81 -16.15
C SER A 290 -3.04 -1.77 -17.66
N GLY A 291 -2.09 -1.19 -18.37
CA GLY A 291 -1.98 -1.35 -19.81
C GLY A 291 -1.47 -2.73 -20.18
N LEU A 292 -1.86 -3.20 -21.36
CA LEU A 292 -1.49 -4.53 -21.84
C LEU A 292 -0.74 -4.49 -23.18
N GLY A 293 -0.72 -3.33 -23.87
CA GLY A 293 -0.40 -3.29 -25.30
C GLY A 293 -1.52 -3.90 -26.14
N ASP A 294 -1.28 -4.10 -27.42
CA ASP A 294 -2.26 -4.66 -28.38
C ASP A 294 -2.35 -6.20 -28.23
N VAL A 295 -3.22 -6.70 -27.35
CA VAL A 295 -3.32 -8.14 -27.06
C VAL A 295 -4.25 -8.89 -28.03
N ASN A 296 -5.04 -8.16 -28.80
CA ASN A 296 -6.00 -8.72 -29.76
C ASN A 296 -5.56 -8.59 -31.23
N GLY A 297 -4.47 -7.86 -31.51
CA GLY A 297 -3.88 -7.68 -32.82
C GLY A 297 -4.60 -6.67 -33.71
N ASP A 298 -5.39 -5.73 -33.14
CA ASP A 298 -6.16 -4.75 -33.92
C ASP A 298 -5.43 -3.40 -34.09
N GLY A 299 -4.23 -3.27 -33.52
CA GLY A 299 -3.36 -2.12 -33.62
C GLY A 299 -3.64 -1.01 -32.59
N TYR A 300 -4.49 -1.25 -31.60
CA TYR A 300 -4.79 -0.36 -30.48
C TYR A 300 -4.37 -1.03 -29.17
N ALA A 301 -3.75 -0.29 -28.28
CA ALA A 301 -3.36 -0.85 -26.99
C ALA A 301 -4.58 -1.10 -26.09
N ASP A 302 -4.61 -2.25 -25.42
CA ASP A 302 -5.70 -2.76 -24.60
C ASP A 302 -5.39 -2.57 -23.10
N VAL A 303 -6.40 -2.69 -22.25
CA VAL A 303 -6.27 -2.51 -20.79
C VAL A 303 -6.92 -3.62 -19.99
N ILE A 304 -6.40 -3.86 -18.77
CA ILE A 304 -7.00 -4.76 -17.78
C ILE A 304 -7.45 -3.97 -16.56
N VAL A 305 -8.63 -4.33 -16.01
CA VAL A 305 -9.25 -3.67 -14.86
C VAL A 305 -9.68 -4.71 -13.85
N GLY A 306 -9.28 -4.55 -12.58
CA GLY A 306 -9.66 -5.42 -11.48
C GLY A 306 -10.96 -4.97 -10.79
N ALA A 307 -11.73 -5.94 -10.28
CA ALA A 307 -12.97 -5.71 -9.53
C ALA A 307 -13.09 -6.75 -8.38
N PRO A 308 -12.29 -6.62 -7.31
CA PRO A 308 -12.18 -7.66 -6.27
C PRO A 308 -13.45 -7.87 -5.45
N GLY A 309 -14.38 -6.92 -5.46
CA GLY A 309 -15.66 -7.03 -4.77
C GLY A 309 -16.74 -7.79 -5.56
N ASN A 310 -16.49 -8.14 -6.84
CA ASN A 310 -17.50 -8.79 -7.67
C ASN A 310 -17.91 -10.15 -7.12
N GLY A 311 -19.22 -10.41 -7.09
CA GLY A 311 -19.80 -11.61 -6.46
C GLY A 311 -20.17 -12.75 -7.41
N ALA A 312 -19.77 -12.73 -8.68
CA ALA A 312 -20.21 -13.75 -9.65
C ALA A 312 -19.67 -15.16 -9.35
N GLY A 313 -18.49 -15.29 -8.74
CA GLY A 313 -17.92 -16.58 -8.29
C GLY A 313 -18.21 -16.89 -6.81
N GLY A 314 -19.06 -16.13 -6.15
CA GLY A 314 -19.32 -16.13 -4.71
C GLY A 314 -19.07 -14.75 -4.10
N ALA A 315 -19.54 -14.50 -2.88
CA ALA A 315 -19.41 -13.19 -2.24
C ALA A 315 -17.94 -12.73 -2.21
N GLY A 316 -17.60 -11.61 -2.89
CA GLY A 316 -16.22 -11.09 -2.95
C GLY A 316 -15.22 -12.06 -3.61
N ALA A 317 -15.68 -12.95 -4.50
CA ALA A 317 -14.76 -13.82 -5.26
C ALA A 317 -13.87 -13.00 -6.20
N GLY A 318 -14.39 -11.90 -6.72
CA GLY A 318 -13.66 -10.95 -7.56
C GLY A 318 -13.62 -11.33 -9.04
N ARG A 319 -13.32 -10.34 -9.86
CA ARG A 319 -13.15 -10.42 -11.31
C ARG A 319 -12.00 -9.54 -11.80
N ALA A 320 -11.49 -9.89 -12.99
CA ALA A 320 -10.68 -9.01 -13.82
C ALA A 320 -11.23 -9.03 -15.24
N TYR A 321 -11.16 -7.88 -15.92
CA TYR A 321 -11.69 -7.67 -17.24
C TYR A 321 -10.64 -7.10 -18.16
N VAL A 322 -10.53 -7.65 -19.37
CA VAL A 322 -9.72 -7.08 -20.45
C VAL A 322 -10.63 -6.36 -21.44
N TYR A 323 -10.28 -5.13 -21.77
CA TYR A 323 -11.02 -4.27 -22.69
C TYR A 323 -10.15 -3.85 -23.87
N SER A 324 -10.75 -3.80 -25.06
CA SER A 324 -10.13 -3.22 -26.23
C SER A 324 -9.98 -1.69 -26.08
N GLY A 325 -8.78 -1.18 -26.31
CA GLY A 325 -8.52 0.25 -26.34
C GLY A 325 -9.23 0.96 -27.50
N LYS A 326 -9.50 0.25 -28.58
CA LYS A 326 -10.17 0.79 -29.77
C LYS A 326 -11.58 1.30 -29.54
N ASP A 327 -12.40 0.52 -28.81
CA ASP A 327 -13.85 0.76 -28.69
C ASP A 327 -14.41 0.48 -27.31
N GLY A 328 -13.58 0.09 -26.33
CA GLY A 328 -13.98 -0.27 -24.97
C GLY A 328 -14.73 -1.60 -24.89
N ARG A 329 -14.75 -2.41 -25.94
CA ARG A 329 -15.40 -3.73 -25.93
C ARG A 329 -14.64 -4.68 -25.00
N ARG A 330 -15.38 -5.42 -24.17
CA ARG A 330 -14.80 -6.42 -23.29
C ARG A 330 -14.31 -7.64 -24.11
N LEU A 331 -13.00 -7.89 -24.05
CA LEU A 331 -12.32 -9.00 -24.75
C LEU A 331 -12.31 -10.28 -23.91
N LEU A 332 -12.11 -10.14 -22.58
CA LEU A 332 -12.02 -11.29 -21.67
C LEU A 332 -12.60 -10.93 -20.30
N THR A 333 -13.20 -11.92 -19.64
CA THR A 333 -13.59 -11.86 -18.23
C THR A 333 -12.97 -13.04 -17.50
N LEU A 334 -12.21 -12.75 -16.45
CA LEU A 334 -11.65 -13.72 -15.52
C LEU A 334 -12.41 -13.63 -14.20
N THR A 335 -12.73 -14.75 -13.58
CA THR A 335 -13.54 -14.79 -12.34
C THR A 335 -12.83 -15.61 -11.27
N GLY A 336 -12.78 -15.10 -10.04
CA GLY A 336 -12.24 -15.80 -8.87
C GLY A 336 -12.99 -17.10 -8.57
N GLY A 337 -12.28 -18.06 -8.01
CA GLY A 337 -12.76 -19.44 -7.84
C GLY A 337 -13.65 -19.64 -6.63
N ALA A 338 -13.52 -18.82 -5.58
CA ALA A 338 -14.26 -18.99 -4.33
C ALA A 338 -14.61 -17.64 -3.68
N ALA A 339 -15.59 -17.67 -2.79
CA ALA A 339 -15.96 -16.51 -2.00
C ALA A 339 -14.75 -15.98 -1.19
N HIS A 340 -14.61 -14.67 -1.17
CA HIS A 340 -13.54 -13.94 -0.47
C HIS A 340 -12.13 -14.11 -1.06
N ASP A 341 -11.97 -14.70 -2.23
CA ASP A 341 -10.68 -14.75 -2.94
C ASP A 341 -10.15 -13.34 -3.27
N ALA A 342 -11.05 -12.38 -3.46
CA ALA A 342 -10.76 -11.00 -3.87
C ALA A 342 -9.90 -10.94 -5.15
N PHE A 343 -10.17 -11.84 -6.12
CA PHE A 343 -9.50 -11.92 -7.42
C PHE A 343 -9.64 -10.58 -8.17
N GLY A 344 -8.53 -10.07 -8.72
CA GLY A 344 -8.48 -8.75 -9.32
C GLY A 344 -8.16 -7.63 -8.33
N SER A 345 -7.67 -7.95 -7.11
CA SER A 345 -7.14 -6.93 -6.17
C SER A 345 -5.95 -6.19 -6.77
N ALA A 346 -5.04 -6.90 -7.41
CA ALA A 346 -4.01 -6.36 -8.27
C ALA A 346 -4.13 -6.99 -9.66
N VAL A 347 -3.83 -6.21 -10.68
CA VAL A 347 -3.74 -6.68 -12.07
C VAL A 347 -2.50 -6.07 -12.71
N ALA A 348 -1.87 -6.82 -13.59
CA ALA A 348 -0.75 -6.36 -14.39
C ALA A 348 -0.72 -7.15 -15.70
N GLY A 349 0.12 -6.71 -16.62
CA GLY A 349 0.39 -7.49 -17.81
C GLY A 349 1.36 -6.80 -18.74
N SER A 350 1.71 -7.50 -19.79
CA SER A 350 2.55 -6.98 -20.86
C SER A 350 2.28 -7.70 -22.16
N HIS A 351 2.54 -7.00 -23.24
CA HIS A 351 2.56 -7.58 -24.58
C HIS A 351 3.91 -7.33 -25.23
N SER A 352 4.47 -8.39 -25.80
CA SER A 352 5.71 -8.32 -26.55
C SER A 352 5.66 -9.32 -27.72
N ARG A 353 6.66 -9.25 -28.59
CA ARG A 353 6.81 -10.25 -29.67
C ARG A 353 6.95 -11.70 -29.16
N ARG A 354 7.24 -11.89 -27.88
CA ARG A 354 7.40 -13.19 -27.22
C ARG A 354 6.16 -13.67 -26.49
N GLY A 355 5.11 -12.87 -26.47
CA GLY A 355 3.80 -13.23 -25.91
C GLY A 355 3.16 -12.14 -25.08
N THR A 356 1.93 -12.39 -24.72
CA THR A 356 1.11 -11.59 -23.82
C THR A 356 1.02 -12.30 -22.49
N PHE A 357 1.21 -11.54 -21.40
CA PHE A 357 0.95 -11.98 -20.04
C PHE A 357 -0.17 -11.15 -19.43
N LEU A 358 -1.11 -11.83 -18.76
CA LEU A 358 -2.07 -11.21 -17.85
C LEU A 358 -1.78 -11.78 -16.46
N ILE A 359 -1.63 -10.92 -15.48
CA ILE A 359 -1.29 -11.27 -14.11
C ILE A 359 -2.41 -10.76 -13.21
N VAL A 360 -2.98 -11.64 -12.38
CA VAL A 360 -4.11 -11.28 -11.51
C VAL A 360 -3.88 -11.83 -10.11
N GLY A 361 -3.91 -10.94 -9.13
CA GLY A 361 -3.79 -11.26 -7.72
C GLY A 361 -5.13 -11.57 -7.07
N ALA A 362 -5.11 -12.51 -6.13
CA ALA A 362 -6.24 -12.93 -5.31
C ALA A 362 -5.76 -13.18 -3.87
N PRO A 363 -5.67 -12.14 -3.02
CA PRO A 363 -5.05 -12.23 -1.70
C PRO A 363 -5.79 -13.15 -0.72
N GLY A 364 -7.05 -13.47 -0.95
CA GLY A 364 -7.80 -14.44 -0.16
C GLY A 364 -7.75 -15.87 -0.69
N ALA A 365 -7.16 -16.09 -1.86
CA ALA A 365 -7.05 -17.40 -2.47
C ALA A 365 -5.82 -18.19 -1.98
N GLY A 366 -5.66 -19.41 -2.54
CA GLY A 366 -4.50 -20.25 -2.29
C GLY A 366 -4.54 -21.00 -0.95
N PRO A 367 -3.47 -21.76 -0.65
CA PRO A 367 -3.36 -22.47 0.61
C PRO A 367 -3.45 -21.50 1.82
N ARG A 368 -4.26 -21.87 2.82
CA ARG A 368 -4.48 -21.07 4.04
C ARG A 368 -5.04 -19.66 3.81
N HIS A 369 -5.58 -19.38 2.61
CA HIS A 369 -6.05 -18.04 2.24
C HIS A 369 -4.96 -16.95 2.41
N ALA A 370 -3.70 -17.31 2.09
CA ALA A 370 -2.54 -16.45 2.26
C ALA A 370 -2.17 -15.67 0.98
N GLY A 371 -2.96 -15.85 -0.06
CA GLY A 371 -2.81 -15.18 -1.35
C GLY A 371 -2.28 -16.09 -2.46
N ARG A 372 -2.71 -15.78 -3.66
CA ARG A 372 -2.34 -16.43 -4.92
C ARG A 372 -2.30 -15.42 -6.04
N THR A 373 -1.32 -15.58 -6.92
CA THR A 373 -1.24 -14.85 -8.19
C THR A 373 -1.44 -15.81 -9.35
N TYR A 374 -2.33 -15.44 -10.28
CA TYR A 374 -2.65 -16.22 -11.48
C TYR A 374 -2.00 -15.58 -12.69
N ILE A 375 -1.30 -16.37 -13.49
CA ILE A 375 -0.62 -15.95 -14.70
C ILE A 375 -1.30 -16.60 -15.91
N TYR A 376 -1.72 -15.76 -16.86
CA TYR A 376 -2.34 -16.20 -18.11
C TYR A 376 -1.45 -15.81 -19.28
N LYS A 377 -1.42 -16.65 -20.32
CA LYS A 377 -0.74 -16.36 -21.59
C LYS A 377 -1.78 -16.10 -22.68
N GLY A 378 -1.68 -14.96 -23.34
CA GLY A 378 -2.68 -14.48 -24.28
C GLY A 378 -4.04 -14.21 -23.64
N LEU A 379 -5.09 -14.12 -24.43
CA LEU A 379 -6.48 -13.94 -23.98
C LEU A 379 -7.12 -15.28 -23.53
N SER A 380 -6.37 -16.08 -22.75
CA SER A 380 -6.85 -17.36 -22.21
C SER A 380 -7.65 -17.15 -20.93
N SER A 381 -8.75 -17.88 -20.76
CA SER A 381 -9.49 -17.95 -19.48
C SER A 381 -8.90 -18.98 -18.51
N LYS A 382 -7.92 -19.79 -18.96
CA LYS A 382 -7.25 -20.78 -18.13
C LYS A 382 -5.84 -20.27 -17.78
N PRO A 383 -5.46 -20.22 -16.50
CA PRO A 383 -4.11 -19.81 -16.11
C PRO A 383 -3.07 -20.80 -16.65
N ALA A 384 -1.93 -20.26 -17.09
CA ALA A 384 -0.77 -21.05 -17.50
C ALA A 384 -0.11 -21.67 -16.27
N PHE A 385 0.03 -20.90 -15.21
CA PHE A 385 0.49 -21.35 -13.90
C PHE A 385 -0.01 -20.38 -12.80
N VAL A 386 0.23 -20.76 -11.55
CA VAL A 386 -0.10 -19.93 -10.38
C VAL A 386 1.10 -19.85 -9.46
N ILE A 387 1.17 -18.76 -8.71
CA ILE A 387 2.15 -18.54 -7.64
C ILE A 387 1.39 -18.49 -6.34
N ASP A 388 1.68 -19.39 -5.41
CA ASP A 388 1.11 -19.42 -4.07
C ASP A 388 2.04 -18.76 -3.06
N ALA A 389 1.45 -18.10 -2.08
CA ALA A 389 2.19 -17.63 -0.91
C ALA A 389 2.85 -18.78 -0.15
N ASP A 390 4.04 -18.55 0.40
CA ASP A 390 4.71 -19.53 1.25
C ASP A 390 4.09 -19.60 2.67
N ASP A 391 4.72 -20.37 3.57
CA ASP A 391 4.20 -20.60 4.93
C ASP A 391 4.13 -19.33 5.79
N THR A 392 4.89 -18.30 5.46
CA THR A 392 4.91 -17.00 6.13
C THR A 392 4.03 -15.97 5.45
N GLY A 393 3.42 -16.32 4.31
CA GLY A 393 2.56 -15.46 3.51
C GLY A 393 1.28 -15.03 4.23
N ARG A 394 0.75 -13.88 3.79
CA ARG A 394 -0.48 -13.29 4.34
C ARG A 394 -1.43 -12.76 3.28
N ALA A 395 -0.92 -12.13 2.22
CA ALA A 395 -1.75 -11.48 1.21
C ALA A 395 -1.01 -11.34 -0.14
N LEU A 396 -0.40 -12.43 -0.62
CA LEU A 396 0.27 -12.42 -1.92
C LEU A 396 -0.68 -11.98 -3.03
N GLY A 397 -0.25 -11.01 -3.85
CA GLY A 397 -1.05 -10.48 -4.94
C GLY A 397 -2.12 -9.47 -4.51
N ALA A 398 -2.01 -8.89 -3.29
CA ALA A 398 -2.94 -7.87 -2.82
C ALA A 398 -2.78 -6.54 -3.56
N MET A 399 -1.55 -6.16 -3.95
CA MET A 399 -1.30 -4.83 -4.48
C MET A 399 -0.28 -4.80 -5.64
N PHE A 400 0.97 -5.16 -5.43
CA PHE A 400 2.03 -4.98 -6.43
C PHE A 400 2.34 -6.27 -7.19
N LEU A 401 2.02 -6.24 -8.47
CA LEU A 401 2.31 -7.26 -9.47
C LEU A 401 2.86 -6.58 -10.71
N SER A 402 3.81 -7.21 -11.39
CA SER A 402 4.29 -6.73 -12.67
C SER A 402 4.95 -7.84 -13.49
N THR A 403 5.22 -7.57 -14.75
CA THR A 403 6.33 -8.21 -15.42
C THR A 403 7.57 -7.39 -15.12
N VAL A 404 8.65 -8.04 -14.70
CA VAL A 404 9.99 -7.47 -14.69
C VAL A 404 10.70 -7.85 -15.98
N GLY A 405 11.88 -7.31 -16.24
CA GLY A 405 12.63 -7.69 -17.42
C GLY A 405 12.99 -9.19 -17.45
N ASP A 406 13.88 -9.56 -18.30
CA ASP A 406 14.36 -10.93 -18.45
C ASP A 406 15.55 -11.15 -17.50
N ILE A 407 15.26 -11.54 -16.25
CA ILE A 407 16.29 -11.71 -15.22
C ILE A 407 17.02 -13.07 -15.28
N ASN A 408 16.60 -13.98 -16.18
CA ASN A 408 17.23 -15.28 -16.38
C ASN A 408 17.78 -15.47 -17.80
N ARG A 409 17.57 -14.50 -18.71
CA ARG A 409 18.02 -14.47 -20.10
C ARG A 409 17.45 -15.59 -20.96
N ASP A 410 16.24 -16.07 -20.65
CA ASP A 410 15.52 -17.03 -21.47
C ASP A 410 14.72 -16.36 -22.60
N GLY A 411 14.69 -15.05 -22.58
CA GLY A 411 14.06 -14.21 -23.57
C GLY A 411 12.57 -13.97 -23.33
N VAL A 412 12.06 -14.34 -22.17
CA VAL A 412 10.67 -14.11 -21.76
C VAL A 412 10.68 -13.19 -20.53
N PRO A 413 9.86 -12.14 -20.49
CA PRO A 413 9.75 -11.32 -19.28
C PRO A 413 9.31 -12.15 -18.07
N ASP A 414 9.97 -11.95 -16.94
CA ASP A 414 9.71 -12.68 -15.70
C ASP A 414 8.62 -11.99 -14.84
N ILE A 415 8.03 -12.73 -13.91
CA ILE A 415 6.86 -12.33 -13.14
C ILE A 415 7.28 -11.96 -11.73
N TYR A 416 6.98 -10.72 -11.32
CA TYR A 416 7.12 -10.22 -9.97
C TYR A 416 5.80 -10.32 -9.21
N ALA A 417 5.83 -10.89 -8.02
CA ALA A 417 4.69 -10.96 -7.13
C ALA A 417 5.08 -10.57 -5.69
N SER A 418 4.33 -9.65 -5.10
CA SER A 418 4.59 -9.09 -3.77
C SER A 418 3.61 -9.61 -2.72
N ASP A 419 4.15 -9.89 -1.54
CA ASP A 419 3.44 -10.03 -0.26
C ASP A 419 4.09 -9.10 0.77
N PHE A 420 3.82 -7.80 0.70
CA PHE A 420 4.39 -6.80 1.60
C PHE A 420 3.97 -6.97 3.06
N THR A 421 2.97 -7.82 3.32
CA THR A 421 2.52 -8.19 4.66
C THR A 421 3.10 -9.49 5.18
N ASN A 422 3.96 -10.16 4.40
CA ASN A 422 4.63 -11.40 4.78
C ASN A 422 5.31 -11.31 6.16
N THR A 423 5.32 -12.41 6.89
CA THR A 423 5.76 -12.43 8.31
C THR A 423 7.07 -13.19 8.55
N ALA A 424 7.90 -13.36 7.55
CA ALA A 424 9.13 -14.18 7.63
C ALA A 424 10.10 -13.78 8.76
N LYS A 425 10.17 -12.50 9.12
CA LYS A 425 10.97 -11.98 10.24
C LYS A 425 10.13 -11.18 11.23
N GLY A 426 8.83 -11.44 11.28
CA GLY A 426 7.85 -10.75 12.10
C GLY A 426 6.72 -10.09 11.29
N PRO A 427 5.72 -9.46 11.95
CA PRO A 427 4.58 -8.85 11.26
C PRO A 427 5.02 -7.84 10.19
N ALA A 428 4.41 -7.93 8.99
CA ALA A 428 4.67 -7.02 7.87
C ALA A 428 6.16 -6.80 7.54
N THR A 429 6.97 -7.86 7.63
CA THR A 429 8.35 -7.82 7.12
C THR A 429 8.35 -7.54 5.62
N GLY A 430 7.45 -8.21 4.90
CA GLY A 430 7.37 -8.17 3.45
C GLY A 430 8.32 -9.12 2.73
N ARG A 431 7.87 -9.64 1.61
CA ARG A 431 8.61 -10.58 0.74
C ARG A 431 8.15 -10.44 -0.70
N ILE A 432 9.09 -10.61 -1.61
CA ILE A 432 8.78 -10.70 -3.05
C ILE A 432 9.27 -12.03 -3.61
N TYR A 433 8.61 -12.43 -4.67
CA TYR A 433 8.94 -13.60 -5.45
C TYR A 433 9.07 -13.21 -6.91
N VAL A 434 10.14 -13.68 -7.56
CA VAL A 434 10.29 -13.57 -9.01
C VAL A 434 10.27 -14.97 -9.61
N HIS A 435 9.41 -15.15 -10.60
CA HIS A 435 9.20 -16.43 -11.29
C HIS A 435 9.44 -16.27 -12.78
N SER A 436 10.03 -17.29 -13.40
CA SER A 436 10.19 -17.32 -14.86
C SER A 436 8.84 -17.21 -15.55
N GLY A 437 8.74 -16.27 -16.50
CA GLY A 437 7.58 -16.15 -17.36
C GLY A 437 7.42 -17.32 -18.33
N ALA A 438 8.51 -18.04 -18.63
CA ALA A 438 8.49 -19.16 -19.55
C ALA A 438 7.72 -20.36 -18.99
N ASP A 439 7.98 -20.75 -17.75
CA ASP A 439 7.47 -21.98 -17.14
C ASP A 439 6.97 -21.85 -15.70
N GLY A 440 7.17 -20.68 -15.06
CA GLY A 440 6.68 -20.39 -13.71
C GLY A 440 7.59 -20.90 -12.59
N HIS A 441 8.80 -21.44 -12.87
CA HIS A 441 9.70 -21.81 -11.78
C HIS A 441 10.20 -20.55 -11.06
N ARG A 442 10.45 -20.68 -9.75
CA ARG A 442 10.89 -19.56 -8.93
C ARG A 442 12.38 -19.25 -9.15
N LEU A 443 12.67 -18.00 -9.52
CA LEU A 443 14.02 -17.50 -9.76
C LEU A 443 14.61 -16.88 -8.51
N LEU A 444 13.89 -15.93 -7.89
CA LEU A 444 14.36 -15.21 -6.71
C LEU A 444 13.28 -15.15 -5.61
N THR A 445 13.76 -15.03 -4.38
CA THR A 445 12.96 -14.67 -3.22
C THR A 445 13.75 -13.66 -2.39
N LEU A 446 13.24 -12.43 -2.26
CA LEU A 446 13.85 -11.39 -1.45
C LEU A 446 12.93 -11.05 -0.28
N THR A 447 13.51 -10.78 0.89
CA THR A 447 12.76 -10.59 2.15
C THR A 447 13.28 -9.34 2.85
N GLY A 448 12.38 -8.52 3.38
CA GLY A 448 12.71 -7.34 4.16
C GLY A 448 13.64 -7.61 5.34
N GLU A 449 14.22 -6.59 5.92
CA GLU A 449 15.21 -6.71 6.99
C GLU A 449 14.57 -7.06 8.33
N GLY A 450 13.39 -6.49 8.63
CA GLY A 450 12.72 -6.65 9.91
C GLY A 450 11.20 -6.56 9.88
N ALA A 451 10.61 -6.76 11.04
CA ALA A 451 9.17 -6.58 11.23
C ALA A 451 8.78 -5.11 11.01
N GLY A 452 7.69 -4.89 10.29
CA GLY A 452 7.15 -3.56 10.02
C GLY A 452 7.74 -2.85 8.81
N ASP A 453 8.72 -3.43 8.11
CA ASP A 453 9.36 -2.76 6.97
C ASP A 453 8.42 -2.55 5.78
N GLY A 454 7.43 -3.46 5.60
CA GLY A 454 6.54 -3.43 4.44
C GLY A 454 7.29 -3.58 3.11
N PHE A 455 8.33 -4.44 3.08
CA PHE A 455 9.16 -4.67 1.89
C PHE A 455 8.37 -5.34 0.77
N GLY A 456 8.61 -4.93 -0.46
CA GLY A 456 7.94 -5.48 -1.63
C GLY A 456 6.92 -4.53 -2.25
N ILE A 457 7.02 -3.26 -1.94
CA ILE A 457 6.21 -2.19 -2.54
C ILE A 457 6.87 -1.73 -3.84
N GLY A 458 6.04 -1.43 -4.85
CA GLY A 458 6.46 -1.03 -6.19
C GLY A 458 6.55 -2.19 -7.21
N PRO A 459 6.54 -1.88 -8.52
CA PRO A 459 6.53 -2.88 -9.59
C PRO A 459 7.90 -3.50 -9.91
N ALA A 460 8.98 -3.04 -9.31
CA ALA A 460 10.33 -3.59 -9.26
C ALA A 460 11.21 -3.56 -10.51
N ALA A 461 10.73 -3.32 -11.72
CA ALA A 461 11.58 -3.31 -12.92
C ALA A 461 12.58 -2.14 -12.88
N ALA A 462 13.88 -2.43 -12.84
CA ALA A 462 14.96 -1.44 -12.81
C ALA A 462 15.73 -1.33 -14.13
N GLY A 463 15.64 -2.34 -15.01
CA GLY A 463 16.51 -2.52 -16.18
C GLY A 463 17.88 -3.06 -15.78
N ASP A 464 18.78 -3.28 -16.75
CA ASP A 464 20.17 -3.74 -16.52
C ASP A 464 21.02 -2.56 -16.00
N VAL A 465 21.04 -2.36 -14.69
CA VAL A 465 21.65 -1.19 -14.05
C VAL A 465 23.18 -1.31 -13.97
N ASP A 466 23.71 -2.50 -13.67
CA ASP A 466 25.15 -2.70 -13.52
C ASP A 466 25.83 -3.16 -14.82
N GLY A 467 25.07 -3.35 -15.91
CA GLY A 467 25.57 -3.66 -17.23
C GLY A 467 26.02 -5.12 -17.41
N ASP A 468 25.55 -6.04 -16.55
CA ASP A 468 25.92 -7.47 -16.61
C ASP A 468 25.03 -8.28 -17.58
N GLY A 469 24.02 -7.64 -18.18
CA GLY A 469 23.12 -8.18 -19.18
C GLY A 469 21.90 -8.92 -18.60
N PHE A 470 21.64 -8.80 -17.31
CA PHE A 470 20.42 -9.26 -16.64
C PHE A 470 19.67 -8.04 -16.13
N ASP A 471 18.35 -8.00 -16.32
CA ASP A 471 17.57 -6.92 -15.76
C ASP A 471 17.53 -6.99 -14.23
N ASP A 472 17.66 -5.84 -13.56
CA ASP A 472 17.74 -5.70 -12.11
C ASP A 472 16.41 -5.29 -11.49
N LEU A 473 16.36 -5.27 -10.15
CA LEU A 473 15.15 -5.02 -9.39
C LEU A 473 15.31 -3.85 -8.43
N ILE A 474 14.39 -2.87 -8.47
CA ILE A 474 14.24 -1.84 -7.43
C ILE A 474 13.01 -2.13 -6.59
N VAL A 475 13.17 -2.29 -5.28
CA VAL A 475 12.12 -2.73 -4.36
C VAL A 475 12.03 -1.81 -3.16
N GLY A 476 10.85 -1.27 -2.90
CA GLY A 476 10.62 -0.39 -1.75
C GLY A 476 10.30 -1.14 -0.46
N ALA A 477 10.62 -0.48 0.67
CA ALA A 477 10.22 -0.83 2.03
C ALA A 477 9.78 0.45 2.73
N TRP A 478 8.57 0.85 2.47
CA TRP A 478 8.02 2.17 2.77
C TRP A 478 7.93 2.53 4.26
N GLN A 479 7.88 1.51 5.12
CA GLN A 479 7.84 1.69 6.58
C GLN A 479 9.18 1.38 7.25
N TYR A 480 10.26 1.15 6.48
CA TYR A 480 11.58 0.94 7.04
C TYR A 480 11.95 2.05 8.03
N ALA A 481 12.37 1.65 9.24
CA ALA A 481 12.55 2.57 10.36
C ALA A 481 14.02 2.67 10.84
N GLY A 482 14.98 2.17 10.08
CA GLY A 482 16.39 2.14 10.50
C GLY A 482 17.05 3.50 10.65
N ALA A 483 16.70 4.49 9.81
CA ALA A 483 17.20 5.86 9.90
C ALA A 483 16.21 6.82 10.57
N ALA A 484 14.92 6.65 10.28
CA ALA A 484 13.83 7.40 10.88
C ALA A 484 12.56 6.55 10.90
N VAL A 485 11.68 6.77 11.87
CA VAL A 485 10.42 6.03 11.95
C VAL A 485 9.61 6.25 10.66
N SER A 486 9.23 5.15 9.99
CA SER A 486 8.55 5.20 8.70
C SER A 486 9.21 6.16 7.69
N GLY A 487 10.53 6.31 7.74
CA GLY A 487 11.28 7.11 6.77
C GLY A 487 11.28 6.43 5.40
N GLY A 488 11.37 5.12 5.41
CA GLY A 488 11.36 4.28 4.22
C GLY A 488 12.72 4.08 3.58
N ARG A 489 12.81 3.09 2.69
CA ARG A 489 14.02 2.71 1.96
C ARG A 489 13.65 2.07 0.62
N ALA A 490 14.43 2.34 -0.41
CA ALA A 490 14.44 1.55 -1.64
C ALA A 490 15.74 0.74 -1.73
N TYR A 491 15.64 -0.46 -2.28
CA TYR A 491 16.76 -1.40 -2.46
C TYR A 491 16.90 -1.70 -3.94
N LEU A 492 18.12 -1.67 -4.44
CA LEU A 492 18.49 -2.12 -5.78
C LEU A 492 19.17 -3.48 -5.67
N TYR A 493 18.62 -4.50 -6.32
CA TYR A 493 19.15 -5.86 -6.34
C TYR A 493 19.51 -6.28 -7.76
N SER A 494 20.63 -7.01 -7.91
CA SER A 494 20.94 -7.72 -9.15
C SER A 494 19.87 -8.77 -9.43
N GLY A 495 19.32 -8.74 -10.64
CA GLY A 495 18.38 -9.75 -11.10
C GLY A 495 19.01 -11.12 -11.27
N LYS A 496 20.29 -11.15 -11.62
CA LYS A 496 21.06 -12.38 -11.86
C LYS A 496 21.14 -13.31 -10.65
N ASP A 497 21.39 -12.77 -9.46
CA ASP A 497 21.68 -13.56 -8.25
C ASP A 497 21.02 -13.04 -6.97
N GLY A 498 20.24 -11.95 -7.06
CA GLY A 498 19.59 -11.32 -5.92
C GLY A 498 20.54 -10.56 -4.99
N ARG A 499 21.78 -10.29 -5.40
CA ARG A 499 22.76 -9.53 -4.61
C ARG A 499 22.33 -8.07 -4.50
N LEU A 500 22.44 -7.50 -3.30
CA LEU A 500 22.19 -6.08 -3.07
C LEU A 500 23.27 -5.24 -3.78
N LEU A 501 22.84 -4.34 -4.67
CA LEU A 501 23.70 -3.41 -5.40
C LEU A 501 23.80 -2.07 -4.70
N SER A 502 22.66 -1.52 -4.25
CA SER A 502 22.58 -0.21 -3.59
C SER A 502 21.37 -0.11 -2.66
N THR A 503 21.39 0.88 -1.76
CA THR A 503 20.25 1.29 -0.94
C THR A 503 20.09 2.80 -0.99
N TYR A 504 18.83 3.25 -0.87
CA TYR A 504 18.46 4.67 -0.80
C TYR A 504 17.56 4.82 0.41
N THR A 505 18.07 5.40 1.50
CA THR A 505 17.41 5.43 2.81
C THR A 505 16.98 6.84 3.15
N CYS A 506 15.68 7.03 3.38
CA CYS A 506 15.17 8.30 3.86
C CYS A 506 15.33 8.42 5.38
N ARG A 507 15.80 9.59 5.85
CA ARG A 507 15.96 9.94 7.28
C ARG A 507 14.90 10.91 7.78
N THR A 508 13.93 11.28 6.94
CA THR A 508 12.81 12.12 7.34
C THR A 508 11.72 11.25 7.96
N PRO A 509 11.33 11.46 9.22
CA PRO A 509 10.28 10.67 9.87
C PRO A 509 8.95 10.80 9.13
N GLY A 510 8.27 9.66 8.89
CA GLY A 510 6.97 9.61 8.24
C GLY A 510 6.96 9.84 6.73
N ASP A 511 8.13 10.01 6.11
CA ASP A 511 8.20 10.30 4.66
C ASP A 511 7.77 9.11 3.79
N THR A 512 7.93 7.87 4.28
CA THR A 512 7.53 6.64 3.59
C THR A 512 8.17 6.43 2.22
N PHE A 513 9.41 6.89 2.04
CA PHE A 513 10.17 6.73 0.79
C PHE A 513 10.26 5.27 0.36
N GLY A 514 10.08 5.01 -0.93
CA GLY A 514 9.94 3.66 -1.45
C GLY A 514 8.50 3.14 -1.36
N PHE A 515 7.49 4.02 -1.27
CA PHE A 515 6.08 3.62 -1.36
C PHE A 515 5.74 3.09 -2.77
N ASP A 516 6.35 3.63 -3.81
CA ASP A 516 6.38 3.09 -5.16
C ASP A 516 7.77 3.31 -5.76
N ALA A 517 8.25 2.40 -6.63
CA ALA A 517 9.58 2.50 -7.22
C ALA A 517 9.65 1.81 -8.59
N VAL A 518 10.17 2.50 -9.61
CA VAL A 518 10.30 1.98 -10.97
C VAL A 518 11.49 2.59 -11.68
N GLY A 519 12.15 1.82 -12.58
CA GLY A 519 13.21 2.32 -13.46
C GLY A 519 12.65 3.17 -14.59
N LEU A 520 13.33 4.27 -14.91
CA LEU A 520 12.98 5.18 -16.01
C LEU A 520 13.96 5.11 -17.19
N GLY A 521 15.08 4.39 -17.04
CA GLY A 521 16.22 4.54 -17.95
C GLY A 521 17.07 5.74 -17.55
N ASP A 522 17.95 6.19 -18.43
CA ASP A 522 18.82 7.36 -18.27
C ASP A 522 18.05 8.61 -18.73
N VAL A 523 17.47 9.37 -17.79
CA VAL A 523 16.62 10.52 -18.13
C VAL A 523 17.36 11.85 -18.17
N ASP A 524 18.57 11.92 -17.57
CA ASP A 524 19.39 13.14 -17.59
C ASP A 524 20.62 13.04 -18.51
N GLY A 525 20.87 11.87 -19.08
CA GLY A 525 21.94 11.63 -20.07
C GLY A 525 23.32 11.42 -19.43
N ASP A 526 23.39 11.06 -18.12
CA ASP A 526 24.65 10.85 -17.41
C ASP A 526 25.26 9.44 -17.59
N GLY A 527 24.54 8.54 -18.29
CA GLY A 527 24.94 7.16 -18.58
C GLY A 527 24.57 6.18 -17.47
N THR A 528 23.87 6.60 -16.43
CA THR A 528 23.32 5.72 -15.39
C THR A 528 21.81 5.54 -15.54
N ILE A 529 21.24 4.49 -14.99
CA ILE A 529 19.80 4.33 -14.94
C ILE A 529 19.24 5.13 -13.77
N ASP A 530 18.11 5.79 -13.99
CA ASP A 530 17.42 6.59 -13.00
C ASP A 530 16.12 5.92 -12.55
N PHE A 531 15.69 6.25 -11.33
CA PHE A 531 14.52 5.67 -10.69
C PHE A 531 13.52 6.75 -10.30
N LEU A 532 12.25 6.50 -10.59
CA LEU A 532 11.14 7.21 -9.99
C LEU A 532 10.79 6.51 -8.68
N VAL A 533 10.82 7.25 -7.56
CA VAL A 533 10.49 6.71 -6.23
C VAL A 533 9.55 7.68 -5.52
N THR A 534 8.51 7.16 -4.89
CA THR A 534 7.51 7.99 -4.22
C THR A 534 7.54 7.88 -2.70
N SER A 535 6.98 8.89 -2.08
CA SER A 535 6.76 9.09 -0.65
C SER A 535 5.32 9.57 -0.43
N ALA A 536 4.33 8.71 -0.73
CA ALA A 536 2.92 9.11 -0.82
C ALA A 536 2.32 9.65 0.50
N TRP A 537 2.95 9.34 1.63
CA TRP A 537 2.52 9.84 2.94
C TRP A 537 3.44 10.90 3.52
N SER A 538 4.38 11.43 2.73
CA SER A 538 5.20 12.56 3.15
C SER A 538 4.34 13.72 3.68
N GLY A 539 4.78 14.31 4.78
CA GLY A 539 4.12 15.46 5.40
C GLY A 539 4.70 16.80 5.00
N ILE A 540 5.39 16.91 3.87
CA ILE A 540 6.11 18.12 3.46
C ILE A 540 5.24 19.38 3.42
N HIS A 541 4.00 19.27 2.96
CA HIS A 541 3.00 20.33 2.94
C HIS A 541 1.76 20.01 3.81
N GLY A 542 1.98 19.27 4.90
CA GLY A 542 0.96 18.83 5.84
C GLY A 542 0.70 17.32 5.74
N PHE A 543 -0.12 16.81 6.66
CA PHE A 543 -0.37 15.39 6.85
C PHE A 543 -0.71 14.69 5.53
N HIS A 544 0.14 13.71 5.11
CA HIS A 544 -0.03 12.91 3.90
C HIS A 544 -0.20 13.75 2.61
N SER A 545 0.52 14.88 2.50
CA SER A 545 0.52 15.63 1.24
C SER A 545 1.14 14.85 0.08
N GLY A 546 2.20 14.07 0.40
CA GLY A 546 2.93 13.26 -0.56
C GLY A 546 4.05 14.00 -1.28
N ARG A 547 5.03 13.25 -1.79
CA ARG A 547 6.10 13.74 -2.68
C ARG A 547 6.65 12.60 -3.53
N MET A 548 7.39 12.92 -4.57
CA MET A 548 8.09 11.94 -5.40
C MET A 548 9.42 12.48 -5.91
N PHE A 549 10.32 11.57 -6.28
CA PHE A 549 11.67 11.87 -6.71
C PHE A 549 12.03 11.11 -7.99
N ILE A 550 12.82 11.74 -8.84
CA ILE A 550 13.71 11.02 -9.77
C ILE A 550 15.10 11.08 -9.16
N ILE A 551 15.68 9.90 -8.93
CA ILE A 551 17.02 9.75 -8.37
C ILE A 551 17.89 8.92 -9.31
N SER A 552 19.19 9.29 -9.42
CA SER A 552 20.14 8.45 -10.14
C SER A 552 20.46 7.18 -9.35
N SER A 553 20.62 6.05 -10.05
CA SER A 553 21.07 4.81 -9.41
C SER A 553 22.44 4.95 -8.75
N GLY A 554 23.28 5.87 -9.24
CA GLY A 554 24.67 6.01 -8.81
C GLY A 554 25.55 4.79 -9.15
N VAL A 555 25.00 3.80 -9.85
CA VAL A 555 25.70 2.59 -10.27
C VAL A 555 26.19 2.76 -11.68
N ARG A 556 27.52 2.72 -11.85
CA ARG A 556 28.14 2.77 -13.20
C ARG A 556 28.06 1.40 -13.85
N ARG A 557 27.63 1.37 -15.10
CA ARG A 557 27.69 0.18 -15.95
C ARG A 557 29.13 -0.29 -16.09
N ARG A 558 29.34 -1.58 -15.99
CA ARG A 558 30.67 -2.21 -16.11
C ARG A 558 31.14 -2.31 -17.55
#